data_936e4a0c5a4ea8011d36a5c002605d50
#
_entry.id   936e4a0c5a4ea8011d36a5c002605d50
#
_cell.length_a   1.000
_cell.length_b   1.000
_cell.length_c   1.000
_cell.angle_alpha   90.00
_cell.angle_beta   90.00
_cell.angle_gamma   90.00
#
_symmetry.space_group_name_H-M   'P 1'
#
loop_
_entity.id
_entity.type
_entity.pdbx_description
1 polymer ?
#
loop_
_entity_poly.entity_id
_entity_poly.type
_entity_poly.pdbx_seq_one_letter_code
_entity_poly.pdbx_strand_id
1 'polypeptide(L)'
;MRERSQNVTRALVTRLDGVSDDSLWGMWVRGEVEDLLDLPYEGIRVEIIGSQIVVSPAPTVAHAMILGHISTAMSNAAMKDPDFPWVATQVVNLYRETAGKSAVPDLIVLAADALDAAADADTFGLSPDEIEMVVEVTSPSNSEQDRPPRSGRRLAQPNKWSRYAHVEIPYYLLVDRSPKEAKTTLYCIPDPSTGAYLHQESWAFGETIHLPEPFNIEIETSRWGPWKT
;
A
#
# COMPACT_ATOMS: atom_id res chain seq x y z
N MET A 1 1.11 34.85 21.28
CA MET A 1 2.26 33.94 21.04
C MET A 1 1.70 32.71 20.36
N ARG A 2 1.88 32.58 19.05
CA ARG A 2 1.36 31.42 18.28
C ARG A 2 2.48 30.41 18.24
N GLU A 3 2.34 29.31 18.98
CA GLU A 3 3.19 28.14 18.82
C GLU A 3 2.97 27.58 17.41
N ARG A 4 4.06 27.48 16.68
CA ARG A 4 4.09 26.84 15.36
C ARG A 4 3.93 25.34 15.59
N SER A 5 2.79 24.81 15.18
CA SER A 5 2.61 23.38 14.98
C SER A 5 3.75 22.89 14.09
N GLN A 6 4.62 22.06 14.64
CA GLN A 6 5.63 21.35 13.84
C GLN A 6 4.87 20.30 13.03
N ASN A 7 4.71 20.56 11.74
CA ASN A 7 4.23 19.57 10.79
C ASN A 7 5.17 18.37 10.82
N VAL A 8 4.72 17.24 11.32
CA VAL A 8 5.39 15.95 11.12
C VAL A 8 5.24 15.59 9.65
N THR A 9 6.20 16.03 8.85
CA THR A 9 6.24 15.81 7.40
C THR A 9 7.09 14.57 7.07
N ARG A 10 7.50 13.81 8.06
CA ARG A 10 8.45 12.70 7.88
C ARG A 10 7.91 11.45 8.57
N ALA A 11 7.88 10.32 7.85
CA ALA A 11 7.63 9.03 8.47
C ALA A 11 8.70 8.76 9.54
N LEU A 12 8.27 8.42 10.73
CA LEU A 12 9.16 7.99 11.79
C LEU A 12 9.39 6.48 11.60
N VAL A 13 10.64 6.11 11.31
CA VAL A 13 11.04 4.71 11.29
C VAL A 13 11.77 4.44 12.60
N THR A 14 11.13 3.71 13.50
CA THR A 14 11.71 3.34 14.79
C THR A 14 11.99 1.85 14.83
N ARG A 15 13.20 1.48 15.25
CA ARG A 15 13.58 0.12 15.56
C ARG A 15 13.51 -0.06 17.07
N LEU A 16 12.69 -1.00 17.52
CA LEU A 16 12.68 -1.37 18.93
C LEU A 16 13.74 -2.44 19.17
N ASP A 17 14.86 -2.05 19.75
CA ASP A 17 15.94 -2.98 20.11
C ASP A 17 15.48 -3.89 21.25
N GLY A 18 15.65 -5.21 21.05
CA GLY A 18 15.37 -6.21 22.08
C GLY A 18 13.95 -6.76 22.11
N VAL A 19 13.07 -6.37 21.19
CA VAL A 19 11.72 -6.94 21.02
C VAL A 19 11.77 -7.99 19.91
N SER A 20 11.29 -9.22 20.18
CA SER A 20 11.18 -10.24 19.14
C SER A 20 10.06 -9.89 18.15
N ASP A 21 10.18 -10.32 16.89
CA ASP A 21 9.17 -10.08 15.86
C ASP A 21 7.78 -10.55 16.30
N ASP A 22 7.67 -11.68 17.00
CA ASP A 22 6.40 -12.21 17.52
C ASP A 22 5.78 -11.33 18.60
N SER A 23 6.59 -10.74 19.48
CA SER A 23 6.07 -9.84 20.53
C SER A 23 5.63 -8.50 19.97
N LEU A 24 6.32 -7.95 18.98
CA LEU A 24 5.93 -6.71 18.31
C LEU A 24 4.62 -6.89 17.53
N TRP A 25 4.48 -8.01 16.85
CA TRP A 25 3.24 -8.39 16.17
C TRP A 25 2.06 -8.53 17.15
N GLY A 26 2.25 -9.26 18.23
CA GLY A 26 1.21 -9.42 19.25
C GLY A 26 0.77 -8.09 19.86
N MET A 27 1.70 -7.17 20.10
CA MET A 27 1.40 -5.83 20.56
C MET A 27 0.61 -5.02 19.52
N TRP A 28 0.98 -5.13 18.24
CA TRP A 28 0.30 -4.42 17.17
C TRP A 28 -1.15 -4.91 16.98
N VAL A 29 -1.38 -6.24 16.98
CA VAL A 29 -2.72 -6.83 16.91
C VAL A 29 -3.61 -6.38 18.08
N ARG A 30 -3.04 -6.15 19.25
CA ARG A 30 -3.76 -5.66 20.42
C ARG A 30 -3.85 -4.14 20.52
N GLY A 31 -3.32 -3.39 19.54
CA GLY A 31 -3.29 -1.92 19.56
C GLY A 31 -2.27 -1.31 20.53
N GLU A 32 -1.44 -2.11 21.19
CA GLU A 32 -0.48 -1.67 22.22
C GLU A 32 0.73 -0.90 21.65
N VAL A 33 0.98 -1.04 20.34
CA VAL A 33 2.11 -0.34 19.68
C VAL A 33 1.87 1.16 19.62
N GLU A 34 0.64 1.60 19.46
CA GLU A 34 0.27 3.01 19.42
C GLU A 34 0.49 3.67 20.78
N ASP A 35 0.12 2.99 21.86
CA ASP A 35 0.34 3.44 23.24
C ASP A 35 1.84 3.52 23.58
N LEU A 36 2.64 2.55 23.09
CA LEU A 36 4.08 2.49 23.31
C LEU A 36 4.83 3.65 22.64
N LEU A 37 4.30 4.16 21.51
CA LEU A 37 4.98 5.18 20.70
C LEU A 37 4.68 6.61 21.16
N ASP A 38 3.77 6.81 22.12
CA ASP A 38 3.33 8.15 22.60
C ASP A 38 3.06 9.09 21.41
N LEU A 39 2.24 8.62 20.46
CA LEU A 39 1.99 9.30 19.20
C LEU A 39 1.19 10.60 19.44
N PRO A 40 1.63 11.75 18.90
CA PRO A 40 1.08 13.05 19.28
C PRO A 40 -0.30 13.36 18.67
N TYR A 41 -0.88 12.48 17.83
CA TYR A 41 -2.17 12.72 17.18
C TYR A 41 -2.95 11.44 16.92
N GLU A 42 -4.27 11.56 16.87
CA GLU A 42 -5.17 10.56 16.27
C GLU A 42 -5.03 10.53 14.72
N GLY A 43 -5.28 9.39 14.09
CA GLY A 43 -5.25 9.23 12.63
C GLY A 43 -3.87 9.01 12.02
N ILE A 44 -2.89 8.62 12.82
CA ILE A 44 -1.59 8.16 12.35
C ILE A 44 -1.67 6.68 11.99
N ARG A 45 -1.19 6.31 10.80
CA ARG A 45 -1.08 4.92 10.40
C ARG A 45 0.23 4.32 10.89
N VAL A 46 0.14 3.22 11.62
CA VAL A 46 1.28 2.46 12.14
C VAL A 46 1.34 1.12 11.39
N GLU A 47 2.47 0.83 10.77
CA GLU A 47 2.72 -0.40 10.02
C GLU A 47 3.97 -1.09 10.57
N ILE A 48 4.00 -2.43 10.49
CA ILE A 48 5.20 -3.22 10.78
C ILE A 48 5.77 -3.74 9.47
N ILE A 49 6.83 -3.10 8.97
CA ILE A 49 7.51 -3.50 7.74
C ILE A 49 8.86 -4.13 8.10
N GLY A 50 8.97 -5.45 7.93
CA GLY A 50 10.10 -6.19 8.48
C GLY A 50 10.08 -6.13 10.01
N SER A 51 11.21 -5.77 10.64
CA SER A 51 11.32 -5.54 12.09
C SER A 51 11.27 -4.05 12.43
N GLN A 52 10.62 -3.22 11.61
CA GLN A 52 10.55 -1.78 11.79
C GLN A 52 9.11 -1.32 11.93
N ILE A 53 8.86 -0.44 12.90
CA ILE A 53 7.60 0.30 12.97
C ILE A 53 7.74 1.51 12.04
N VAL A 54 6.81 1.61 11.10
CA VAL A 54 6.69 2.75 10.17
C VAL A 54 5.45 3.53 10.55
N VAL A 55 5.66 4.79 10.94
CA VAL A 55 4.58 5.71 11.28
C VAL A 55 4.39 6.67 10.12
N SER A 56 3.22 6.65 9.51
CA SER A 56 2.89 7.49 8.36
C SER A 56 1.89 8.58 8.76
N PRO A 57 2.12 9.85 8.36
CA PRO A 57 1.15 10.91 8.58
C PRO A 57 -0.12 10.65 7.75
N ALA A 58 -1.22 11.33 8.12
CA ALA A 58 -2.45 11.30 7.36
C ALA A 58 -2.22 11.66 5.88
N PRO A 59 -2.88 10.98 4.93
CA PRO A 59 -2.69 11.23 3.51
C PRO A 59 -3.17 12.63 3.11
N THR A 60 -2.54 13.20 2.09
CA THR A 60 -2.99 14.47 1.51
C THR A 60 -4.28 14.28 0.71
N VAL A 61 -5.04 15.36 0.48
CA VAL A 61 -6.25 15.34 -0.36
C VAL A 61 -5.94 14.80 -1.77
N ALA A 62 -4.80 15.16 -2.35
CA ALA A 62 -4.40 14.66 -3.67
C ALA A 62 -4.11 13.15 -3.67
N HIS A 63 -3.55 12.61 -2.58
CA HIS A 63 -3.37 11.17 -2.40
C HIS A 63 -4.75 10.47 -2.32
N ALA A 64 -5.63 10.94 -1.46
CA ALA A 64 -6.98 10.38 -1.31
C ALA A 64 -7.80 10.48 -2.62
N MET A 65 -7.65 11.56 -3.38
CA MET A 65 -8.29 11.72 -4.69
C MET A 65 -7.85 10.64 -5.69
N ILE A 66 -6.56 10.31 -5.74
CA ILE A 66 -6.04 9.25 -6.61
C ILE A 66 -6.67 7.90 -6.27
N LEU A 67 -6.70 7.54 -4.99
CA LEU A 67 -7.34 6.30 -4.54
C LEU A 67 -8.83 6.29 -4.88
N GLY A 68 -9.52 7.42 -4.70
CA GLY A 68 -10.93 7.59 -5.08
C GLY A 68 -11.18 7.39 -6.58
N HIS A 69 -10.28 7.87 -7.46
CA HIS A 69 -10.38 7.65 -8.89
C HIS A 69 -10.20 6.16 -9.26
N ILE A 70 -9.26 5.47 -8.65
CA ILE A 70 -9.04 4.02 -8.86
C ILE A 70 -10.26 3.23 -8.40
N SER A 71 -10.76 3.49 -7.18
CA SER A 71 -11.97 2.84 -6.65
C SER A 71 -13.20 3.09 -7.53
N THR A 72 -13.34 4.33 -8.04
CA THR A 72 -14.43 4.69 -8.94
C THR A 72 -14.34 3.93 -10.27
N ALA A 73 -13.14 3.73 -10.83
CA ALA A 73 -12.96 2.97 -12.06
C ALA A 73 -13.39 1.51 -11.87
N MET A 74 -13.02 0.87 -10.75
CA MET A 74 -13.48 -0.49 -10.40
C MET A 74 -15.00 -0.55 -10.26
N SER A 75 -15.61 0.38 -9.51
CA SER A 75 -17.07 0.43 -9.34
C SER A 75 -17.81 0.66 -10.66
N ASN A 76 -17.26 1.49 -11.54
CA ASN A 76 -17.85 1.72 -12.87
C ASN A 76 -17.77 0.47 -13.77
N ALA A 77 -16.70 -0.32 -13.65
CA ALA A 77 -16.59 -1.59 -14.35
C ALA A 77 -17.65 -2.59 -13.88
N ALA A 78 -17.81 -2.75 -12.56
CA ALA A 78 -18.85 -3.60 -11.99
C ALA A 78 -20.28 -3.16 -12.33
N MET A 79 -20.54 -1.86 -12.48
CA MET A 79 -21.84 -1.37 -12.94
C MET A 79 -22.11 -1.66 -14.42
N LYS A 80 -21.08 -1.75 -15.24
CA LYS A 80 -21.19 -2.03 -16.69
C LYS A 80 -21.25 -3.52 -17.01
N ASP A 81 -20.56 -4.31 -16.21
CA ASP A 81 -20.45 -5.76 -16.35
C ASP A 81 -20.76 -6.44 -15.01
N PRO A 82 -21.95 -7.06 -14.89
CA PRO A 82 -22.34 -7.80 -13.68
C PRO A 82 -21.42 -8.99 -13.33
N ASP A 83 -20.66 -9.49 -14.31
CA ASP A 83 -19.71 -10.59 -14.12
C ASP A 83 -18.32 -10.08 -13.69
N PHE A 84 -18.11 -8.76 -13.60
CA PHE A 84 -16.87 -8.17 -13.11
C PHE A 84 -16.71 -8.44 -11.61
N PRO A 85 -15.75 -9.29 -11.21
CA PRO A 85 -15.72 -9.81 -9.85
C PRO A 85 -14.98 -8.90 -8.85
N TRP A 86 -14.30 -7.84 -9.33
CA TRP A 86 -13.31 -7.11 -8.54
C TRP A 86 -13.90 -5.91 -7.80
N VAL A 87 -13.53 -5.78 -6.54
CA VAL A 87 -13.83 -4.62 -5.70
C VAL A 87 -12.55 -4.02 -5.13
N ALA A 88 -12.60 -2.73 -4.81
CA ALA A 88 -11.50 -2.01 -4.19
C ALA A 88 -11.86 -1.61 -2.76
N THR A 89 -10.99 -1.90 -1.78
CA THR A 89 -11.14 -1.51 -0.38
C THR A 89 -9.89 -0.82 0.15
N GLN A 90 -10.05 -0.03 1.22
CA GLN A 90 -8.98 0.75 1.86
C GLN A 90 -8.96 0.49 3.36
N VAL A 91 -7.84 0.84 3.99
CA VAL A 91 -7.68 0.78 5.46
C VAL A 91 -7.85 -0.64 6.01
N VAL A 92 -7.49 -1.66 5.22
CA VAL A 92 -7.54 -3.06 5.62
C VAL A 92 -6.12 -3.60 5.78
N ASN A 93 -5.92 -4.38 6.85
CA ASN A 93 -4.65 -5.01 7.11
C ASN A 93 -4.41 -6.17 6.13
N LEU A 94 -3.23 -6.19 5.54
CA LEU A 94 -2.70 -7.35 4.84
C LEU A 94 -1.78 -8.11 5.79
N TYR A 95 -2.14 -9.32 6.18
CA TYR A 95 -1.33 -10.08 7.12
C TYR A 95 -1.20 -11.56 6.72
N ARG A 96 -0.12 -12.16 7.14
CA ARG A 96 0.10 -13.60 7.08
C ARG A 96 0.40 -14.10 8.48
N GLU A 97 -0.49 -14.91 9.01
CA GLU A 97 -0.44 -15.38 10.41
C GLU A 97 0.91 -16.04 10.77
N THR A 98 1.47 -16.79 9.82
CA THR A 98 2.75 -17.49 10.00
C THR A 98 4.00 -16.59 9.97
N ALA A 99 3.85 -15.32 9.59
CA ALA A 99 5.00 -14.43 9.36
C ALA A 99 5.13 -13.29 10.38
N GLY A 100 4.12 -13.06 11.24
CA GLY A 100 4.14 -11.97 12.23
C GLY A 100 4.35 -10.58 11.61
N LYS A 101 3.90 -10.38 10.36
CA LYS A 101 4.18 -9.18 9.57
C LYS A 101 2.90 -8.66 8.95
N SER A 102 2.66 -7.38 9.12
CA SER A 102 1.50 -6.69 8.58
C SER A 102 1.92 -5.51 7.72
N ALA A 103 1.11 -5.21 6.72
CA ALA A 103 1.13 -3.94 6.00
C ALA A 103 -0.31 -3.44 5.89
N VAL A 104 -0.46 -2.13 5.78
CA VAL A 104 -1.74 -1.50 5.43
C VAL A 104 -1.54 -0.82 4.08
N PRO A 105 -1.84 -1.52 2.96
CA PRO A 105 -1.79 -0.90 1.65
C PRO A 105 -2.71 0.30 1.56
N ASP A 106 -2.40 1.24 0.68
CA ASP A 106 -3.27 2.38 0.45
C ASP A 106 -4.62 1.93 -0.15
N LEU A 107 -4.60 0.88 -1.01
CA LEU A 107 -5.80 0.27 -1.55
C LEU A 107 -5.51 -1.19 -1.92
N ILE A 108 -6.51 -2.05 -1.73
CA ILE A 108 -6.49 -3.48 -2.07
C ILE A 108 -7.61 -3.75 -3.08
N VAL A 109 -7.32 -4.57 -4.09
CA VAL A 109 -8.32 -5.11 -5.03
C VAL A 109 -8.37 -6.62 -4.86
N LEU A 110 -9.58 -7.13 -4.67
CA LEU A 110 -9.87 -8.56 -4.47
C LEU A 110 -11.23 -8.90 -5.04
N ALA A 111 -11.56 -10.19 -5.06
CA ALA A 111 -12.90 -10.62 -5.45
C ALA A 111 -13.96 -10.16 -4.44
N ALA A 112 -15.14 -9.76 -4.93
CA ALA A 112 -16.22 -9.24 -4.10
C ALA A 112 -16.69 -10.25 -3.06
N ASP A 113 -16.82 -11.51 -3.45
CA ASP A 113 -17.24 -12.62 -2.57
C ASP A 113 -16.20 -12.90 -1.45
N ALA A 114 -14.91 -12.72 -1.73
CA ALA A 114 -13.86 -12.82 -0.72
C ALA A 114 -13.94 -11.68 0.31
N LEU A 115 -14.24 -10.45 -0.14
CA LEU A 115 -14.45 -9.32 0.76
C LEU A 115 -15.69 -9.52 1.64
N ASP A 116 -16.80 -9.98 1.06
CA ASP A 116 -18.03 -10.27 1.79
C ASP A 116 -17.82 -11.36 2.83
N ALA A 117 -17.13 -12.46 2.47
CA ALA A 117 -16.79 -13.53 3.39
C ALA A 117 -15.91 -13.06 4.57
N ALA A 118 -14.93 -12.21 4.30
CA ALA A 118 -14.06 -11.63 5.33
C ALA A 118 -14.85 -10.69 6.27
N ALA A 119 -15.78 -9.91 5.71
CA ALA A 119 -16.66 -9.02 6.48
C ALA A 119 -17.64 -9.81 7.35
N ASP A 120 -18.26 -10.86 6.83
CA ASP A 120 -19.17 -11.75 7.57
C ASP A 120 -18.45 -12.47 8.72
N ALA A 121 -17.20 -12.82 8.52
CA ALA A 121 -16.36 -13.46 9.55
C ALA A 121 -15.73 -12.45 10.54
N ASP A 122 -15.93 -11.15 10.37
CA ASP A 122 -15.33 -10.07 11.16
C ASP A 122 -13.82 -10.22 11.32
N THR A 123 -13.13 -10.54 10.20
CA THR A 123 -11.69 -10.81 10.23
C THR A 123 -10.89 -9.52 10.47
N PHE A 124 -9.79 -9.64 11.19
CA PHE A 124 -8.89 -8.51 11.46
C PHE A 124 -8.20 -7.94 10.20
N GLY A 125 -8.12 -8.73 9.11
CA GLY A 125 -7.51 -8.34 7.85
C GLY A 125 -7.60 -9.44 6.81
N LEU A 126 -6.94 -9.24 5.67
CA LEU A 126 -6.97 -10.12 4.52
C LEU A 126 -5.66 -10.91 4.36
N SER A 127 -5.76 -12.16 3.92
CA SER A 127 -4.60 -12.96 3.54
C SER A 127 -4.07 -12.53 2.16
N PRO A 128 -2.75 -12.56 1.90
CA PRO A 128 -2.19 -12.30 0.58
C PRO A 128 -2.83 -13.13 -0.54
N ASP A 129 -3.22 -14.36 -0.24
CA ASP A 129 -3.78 -15.31 -1.21
C ASP A 129 -5.19 -14.88 -1.72
N GLU A 130 -5.84 -13.93 -1.03
CA GLU A 130 -7.15 -13.36 -1.40
C GLU A 130 -7.01 -12.10 -2.27
N ILE A 131 -5.80 -11.57 -2.41
CA ILE A 131 -5.53 -10.26 -3.01
C ILE A 131 -5.08 -10.42 -4.46
N GLU A 132 -5.76 -9.74 -5.38
CA GLU A 132 -5.33 -9.69 -6.79
C GLU A 132 -4.38 -8.52 -7.04
N MET A 133 -4.65 -7.35 -6.48
CA MET A 133 -3.80 -6.18 -6.66
C MET A 133 -3.68 -5.35 -5.39
N VAL A 134 -2.47 -4.85 -5.15
CA VAL A 134 -2.20 -3.82 -4.15
C VAL A 134 -1.84 -2.52 -4.85
N VAL A 135 -2.34 -1.40 -4.33
CA VAL A 135 -2.00 -0.05 -4.80
C VAL A 135 -1.31 0.73 -3.70
N GLU A 136 -0.23 1.38 -4.03
CA GLU A 136 0.46 2.35 -3.17
C GLU A 136 0.64 3.68 -3.90
N VAL A 137 0.38 4.77 -3.20
CA VAL A 137 0.58 6.13 -3.70
C VAL A 137 1.70 6.78 -2.90
N THR A 138 2.83 7.06 -3.54
CA THR A 138 4.00 7.56 -2.83
C THR A 138 3.75 8.92 -2.17
N SER A 139 4.42 9.11 -1.03
CA SER A 139 4.52 10.40 -0.34
C SER A 139 5.99 10.82 -0.20
N PRO A 140 6.29 12.11 0.08
CA PRO A 140 7.67 12.56 0.25
C PRO A 140 8.44 11.82 1.35
N SER A 141 7.72 11.33 2.36
CA SER A 141 8.31 10.74 3.57
C SER A 141 8.68 9.26 3.43
N ASN A 142 7.94 8.49 2.62
CA ASN A 142 8.06 7.03 2.56
C ASN A 142 8.24 6.43 1.17
N SER A 143 8.39 7.25 0.13
CA SER A 143 8.47 6.78 -1.26
C SER A 143 9.53 5.72 -1.54
N GLU A 144 10.61 5.67 -0.79
CA GLU A 144 11.65 4.64 -0.92
C GLU A 144 11.17 3.26 -0.41
N GLN A 145 10.13 3.22 0.45
CA GLN A 145 9.53 1.97 0.91
C GLN A 145 8.63 1.34 -0.14
N ASP A 146 8.09 2.15 -1.04
CA ASP A 146 7.11 1.71 -2.04
C ASP A 146 7.78 1.33 -3.38
N ARG A 147 9.00 1.82 -3.64
CA ARG A 147 9.72 1.63 -4.91
C ARG A 147 10.55 0.35 -4.95
N PRO A 148 10.80 -0.20 -6.16
CA PRO A 148 11.82 -1.22 -6.30
C PRO A 148 13.19 -0.71 -5.83
N PRO A 149 14.06 -1.59 -5.32
CA PRO A 149 15.42 -1.24 -4.94
C PRO A 149 16.19 -0.64 -6.13
N ARG A 150 16.95 0.43 -5.89
CA ARG A 150 17.82 0.97 -6.93
C ARG A 150 18.90 -0.06 -7.30
N SER A 151 19.19 -0.16 -8.59
CA SER A 151 20.22 -1.08 -9.12
C SER A 151 21.52 -1.00 -8.30
N GLY A 152 22.03 -2.17 -7.89
CA GLY A 152 23.28 -2.30 -7.13
C GLY A 152 23.15 -2.03 -5.62
N ARG A 153 21.98 -1.64 -5.11
CA ARG A 153 21.76 -1.45 -3.68
C ARG A 153 20.96 -2.64 -3.13
N ARG A 154 21.64 -3.49 -2.37
CA ARG A 154 20.93 -4.51 -1.58
C ARG A 154 20.22 -3.82 -0.42
N LEU A 155 18.92 -4.01 -0.31
CA LEU A 155 18.18 -3.52 0.84
C LEU A 155 18.58 -4.29 2.10
N ALA A 156 18.83 -3.58 3.18
CA ALA A 156 19.08 -4.22 4.49
C ALA A 156 17.83 -4.91 5.03
N GLN A 157 16.65 -4.43 4.62
CA GLN A 157 15.33 -4.98 4.94
C GLN A 157 14.46 -4.94 3.68
N PRO A 158 13.54 -5.92 3.48
CA PRO A 158 12.55 -5.87 2.41
C PRO A 158 11.68 -4.60 2.55
N ASN A 159 11.49 -3.90 1.46
CA ASN A 159 10.49 -2.82 1.36
C ASN A 159 9.12 -3.38 0.93
N LYS A 160 8.09 -2.53 0.79
CA LYS A 160 6.73 -2.94 0.40
C LYS A 160 6.74 -3.66 -0.96
N TRP A 161 7.41 -3.09 -1.98
CA TRP A 161 7.51 -3.70 -3.31
C TRP A 161 8.05 -5.13 -3.27
N SER A 162 9.19 -5.33 -2.60
CA SER A 162 9.79 -6.66 -2.45
C SER A 162 8.93 -7.60 -1.61
N ARG A 163 8.28 -7.07 -0.57
CA ARG A 163 7.41 -7.85 0.30
C ARG A 163 6.18 -8.38 -0.44
N TYR A 164 5.51 -7.53 -1.24
CA TYR A 164 4.34 -7.96 -2.00
C TYR A 164 4.72 -9.04 -3.02
N ALA A 165 5.90 -8.95 -3.65
CA ALA A 165 6.41 -10.01 -4.52
C ALA A 165 6.72 -11.32 -3.78
N HIS A 166 7.28 -11.25 -2.55
CA HIS A 166 7.54 -12.45 -1.73
C HIS A 166 6.28 -13.18 -1.27
N VAL A 167 5.17 -12.46 -1.08
CA VAL A 167 3.88 -13.06 -0.71
C VAL A 167 2.97 -13.28 -1.91
N GLU A 168 3.55 -13.21 -3.12
CA GLU A 168 2.93 -13.57 -4.39
C GLU A 168 1.68 -12.75 -4.75
N ILE A 169 1.58 -11.47 -4.31
CA ILE A 169 0.53 -10.57 -4.80
C ILE A 169 0.70 -10.42 -6.32
N PRO A 170 -0.31 -10.82 -7.15
CA PRO A 170 -0.15 -10.88 -8.61
C PRO A 170 0.20 -9.54 -9.23
N TYR A 171 -0.45 -8.45 -8.76
CA TYR A 171 -0.27 -7.10 -9.30
C TYR A 171 0.04 -6.09 -8.21
N TYR A 172 1.01 -5.22 -8.50
CA TYR A 172 1.36 -4.08 -7.67
C TYR A 172 1.31 -2.80 -8.49
N LEU A 173 0.36 -1.92 -8.22
CA LEU A 173 0.21 -0.63 -8.89
C LEU A 173 0.84 0.47 -8.03
N LEU A 174 1.95 1.02 -8.48
CA LEU A 174 2.65 2.12 -7.81
C LEU A 174 2.34 3.45 -8.50
N VAL A 175 1.66 4.35 -7.81
CA VAL A 175 1.46 5.73 -8.25
C VAL A 175 2.56 6.60 -7.67
N ASP A 176 3.61 6.85 -8.45
CA ASP A 176 4.77 7.61 -8.00
C ASP A 176 4.59 9.11 -8.24
N ARG A 177 4.24 9.82 -7.15
CA ARG A 177 4.01 11.26 -7.16
C ARG A 177 5.27 12.11 -7.02
N SER A 178 6.45 11.51 -7.00
CA SER A 178 7.69 12.28 -7.00
C SER A 178 7.77 13.19 -8.22
N PRO A 179 8.15 14.48 -8.09
CA PRO A 179 8.35 15.36 -9.24
C PRO A 179 9.38 14.85 -10.25
N LYS A 180 10.25 13.92 -9.83
CA LYS A 180 11.25 13.30 -10.71
C LYS A 180 10.72 12.13 -11.52
N GLU A 181 9.69 11.45 -11.03
CA GLU A 181 9.09 10.27 -11.65
C GLU A 181 7.75 10.61 -12.31
N ALA A 182 6.79 11.15 -11.55
CA ALA A 182 5.46 11.59 -11.98
C ALA A 182 4.78 10.59 -12.94
N LYS A 183 4.72 9.32 -12.53
CA LYS A 183 4.19 8.22 -13.34
C LYS A 183 3.49 7.18 -12.48
N THR A 184 2.69 6.34 -13.12
CA THR A 184 2.14 5.13 -12.53
C THR A 184 2.85 3.92 -13.16
N THR A 185 3.17 2.91 -12.36
CA THR A 185 3.78 1.68 -12.84
C THR A 185 3.02 0.49 -12.29
N LEU A 186 2.53 -0.38 -13.17
CA LEU A 186 2.02 -1.69 -12.83
C LEU A 186 3.17 -2.70 -12.87
N TYR A 187 3.40 -3.36 -11.77
CA TYR A 187 4.31 -4.50 -11.66
C TYR A 187 3.50 -5.78 -11.60
N CYS A 188 3.92 -6.82 -12.32
CA CYS A 188 3.28 -8.11 -12.31
C CYS A 188 4.29 -9.26 -12.47
N ILE A 189 3.83 -10.50 -12.37
CA ILE A 189 4.64 -11.72 -12.37
C ILE A 189 5.61 -11.70 -11.18
N PRO A 190 5.10 -11.87 -9.94
CA PRO A 190 5.93 -11.92 -8.76
C PRO A 190 6.85 -13.15 -8.77
N ASP A 191 8.11 -12.97 -8.37
CA ASP A 191 9.04 -14.05 -8.08
C ASP A 191 9.29 -14.08 -6.56
N PRO A 192 8.65 -15.01 -5.82
CA PRO A 192 8.79 -15.07 -4.36
C PRO A 192 10.21 -15.44 -3.92
N SER A 193 11.01 -16.07 -4.79
CA SER A 193 12.38 -16.47 -4.46
C SER A 193 13.34 -15.28 -4.37
N THR A 194 13.13 -14.27 -5.19
CA THR A 194 13.96 -13.05 -5.23
C THR A 194 13.26 -11.85 -4.58
N GLY A 195 11.94 -11.91 -4.37
CA GLY A 195 11.14 -10.78 -3.92
C GLY A 195 11.12 -9.65 -4.95
N ALA A 196 10.94 -10.00 -6.20
CA ALA A 196 10.92 -9.08 -7.33
C ALA A 196 9.71 -9.36 -8.23
N TYR A 197 9.23 -8.32 -8.91
CA TYR A 197 8.30 -8.47 -10.04
C TYR A 197 9.10 -8.53 -11.32
N LEU A 198 8.77 -9.47 -12.20
CA LEU A 198 9.53 -9.76 -13.42
C LEU A 198 9.07 -8.94 -14.64
N HIS A 199 7.89 -8.32 -14.56
CA HIS A 199 7.35 -7.49 -15.62
C HIS A 199 6.81 -6.18 -15.07
N GLN A 200 6.89 -5.11 -15.88
CA GLN A 200 6.33 -3.81 -15.54
C GLN A 200 5.85 -3.05 -16.78
N GLU A 201 4.81 -2.26 -16.60
CA GLU A 201 4.31 -1.29 -17.57
C GLU A 201 4.11 0.06 -16.88
N SER A 202 4.34 1.18 -17.58
CA SER A 202 4.30 2.51 -16.97
C SER A 202 3.58 3.52 -17.85
N TRP A 203 2.87 4.44 -17.21
CA TRP A 203 2.14 5.57 -17.83
C TRP A 203 2.54 6.88 -17.13
N ALA A 204 2.80 7.92 -17.89
CA ALA A 204 3.00 9.25 -17.33
C ALA A 204 1.68 9.82 -16.78
N PHE A 205 1.75 10.72 -15.81
CA PHE A 205 0.53 11.41 -15.37
C PHE A 205 -0.08 12.20 -16.53
N GLY A 206 -1.39 12.06 -16.73
CA GLY A 206 -2.15 12.59 -17.85
C GLY A 206 -2.45 11.54 -18.93
N GLU A 207 -1.73 10.43 -18.95
CA GLU A 207 -2.06 9.29 -19.80
C GLU A 207 -3.11 8.41 -19.13
N THR A 208 -3.96 7.76 -19.93
CA THR A 208 -4.90 6.76 -19.45
C THR A 208 -4.14 5.47 -19.11
N ILE A 209 -4.33 4.96 -17.90
CA ILE A 209 -3.83 3.65 -17.50
C ILE A 209 -4.76 2.59 -18.08
N HIS A 210 -4.20 1.60 -18.75
CA HIS A 210 -4.91 0.42 -19.24
C HIS A 210 -4.50 -0.78 -18.39
N LEU A 211 -5.31 -1.13 -17.39
CA LEU A 211 -5.07 -2.34 -16.62
C LEU A 211 -5.42 -3.56 -17.46
N PRO A 212 -4.49 -4.54 -17.58
CA PRO A 212 -4.73 -5.74 -18.40
C PRO A 212 -5.73 -6.69 -17.74
N GLU A 213 -5.93 -7.86 -18.35
CA GLU A 213 -6.56 -9.00 -17.68
C GLU A 213 -5.91 -9.23 -16.30
N PRO A 214 -6.68 -9.56 -15.26
CA PRO A 214 -8.11 -9.86 -15.29
C PRO A 214 -9.02 -8.64 -15.10
N PHE A 215 -8.48 -7.42 -15.07
CA PHE A 215 -9.27 -6.21 -14.79
C PHE A 215 -9.91 -5.62 -16.04
N ASN A 216 -9.19 -5.50 -17.15
CA ASN A 216 -9.63 -4.88 -18.41
C ASN A 216 -10.32 -3.52 -18.23
N ILE A 217 -9.75 -2.64 -17.42
CA ILE A 217 -10.30 -1.32 -17.15
C ILE A 217 -9.34 -0.20 -17.53
N GLU A 218 -9.92 0.96 -17.76
CA GLU A 218 -9.19 2.21 -18.01
C GLU A 218 -9.32 3.15 -16.81
N ILE A 219 -8.22 3.82 -16.44
CA ILE A 219 -8.20 4.81 -15.36
C ILE A 219 -7.63 6.12 -15.89
N GLU A 220 -8.46 7.15 -15.90
CA GLU A 220 -8.06 8.50 -16.32
C GLU A 220 -7.18 9.17 -15.25
N THR A 221 -6.00 9.65 -15.66
CA THR A 221 -5.05 10.30 -14.75
C THR A 221 -4.86 11.79 -15.00
N SER A 222 -5.67 12.41 -15.84
CA SER A 222 -5.54 13.82 -16.27
C SER A 222 -5.51 14.82 -15.10
N ARG A 223 -6.07 14.45 -13.94
CA ARG A 223 -6.09 15.26 -12.71
C ARG A 223 -5.01 14.88 -11.70
N TRP A 224 -4.17 13.89 -12.01
CA TRP A 224 -3.09 13.48 -11.12
C TRP A 224 -1.86 14.37 -11.30
N GLY A 225 -1.12 14.53 -10.23
CA GLY A 225 0.07 15.34 -10.27
C GLY A 225 1.08 15.01 -9.17
N PRO A 226 2.34 15.41 -9.37
CA PRO A 226 3.36 15.24 -8.36
C PRO A 226 3.03 16.07 -7.11
N TRP A 227 3.66 15.73 -5.99
CA TRP A 227 3.59 16.62 -4.83
C TRP A 227 4.36 17.92 -5.09
N LYS A 228 3.93 18.98 -4.43
CA LYS A 228 4.61 20.28 -4.50
C LYS A 228 5.81 20.26 -3.55
N THR A 229 6.96 20.66 -4.04
CA THR A 229 8.19 20.87 -3.26
C THR A 229 8.15 22.18 -2.49
#